data_ffaba24c9ee364ad7a9b93b60e9a59e3
#
_entry.id   ffaba24c9ee364ad7a9b93b60e9a59e3
#
_cell.length_a   1.000
_cell.length_b   1.000
_cell.length_c   1.000
_cell.angle_alpha   90.00
_cell.angle_beta   90.00
_cell.angle_gamma   90.00
#
_symmetry.space_group_name_H-M   'P 1'
#
loop_
_entity.id
_entity.type
_entity.pdbx_description
1 polymer ?
#
loop_
_entity_poly.entity_id
_entity_poly.type
_entity_poly.pdbx_seq_one_letter_code
_entity_poly.pdbx_strand_id
1 'polypeptide(L)'
;SASVSGVQLSSEKKNNDYLLEVEHLKQYFPVHQGFSTTPLKAVDDISFAIRPGETLGLVGESGCGKTTVGRTLLRLYQPTAGKITFDGKVLFDSGEQYGENGKMIVDANGKPVMGKKVDVNMMPYRKEMQMVFQDPYSSLNPRMTVEDIIGEPLDVHKLYRNKKERREKILDLMELVGLNAEHAMRYAHEFSGGQRQRIGIA
;
A
#
# COMPACT_ATOMS: atom_id res chain seq x y z
N SER A 1 -16.02 1.79 12.27
CA SER A 1 -15.97 2.44 10.96
C SER A 1 -14.96 3.57 11.01
N ALA A 2 -13.95 3.52 10.13
CA ALA A 2 -13.02 4.62 9.98
C ALA A 2 -13.77 5.81 9.36
N SER A 3 -13.88 6.92 10.09
CA SER A 3 -14.37 8.18 9.55
C SER A 3 -13.17 8.94 8.99
N VAL A 4 -13.09 9.04 7.67
CA VAL A 4 -12.23 10.02 7.00
C VAL A 4 -13.07 11.30 6.92
N SER A 5 -12.66 12.37 7.63
CA SER A 5 -13.27 13.68 7.45
C SER A 5 -13.02 14.12 6.00
N GLY A 6 -14.10 14.12 5.22
CA GLY A 6 -14.05 14.21 3.77
C GLY A 6 -13.47 15.54 3.27
N VAL A 7 -12.46 15.44 2.45
CA VAL A 7 -12.22 16.41 1.39
C VAL A 7 -13.28 16.14 0.33
N GLN A 8 -14.28 17.03 0.19
CA GLN A 8 -15.20 16.98 -0.95
C GLN A 8 -14.38 17.21 -2.22
N LEU A 9 -14.26 16.18 -3.04
CA LEU A 9 -13.73 16.30 -4.39
C LEU A 9 -14.76 17.09 -5.22
N SER A 10 -14.48 18.39 -5.43
CA SER A 10 -15.21 19.17 -6.40
C SER A 10 -14.90 18.61 -7.79
N SER A 11 -15.95 18.35 -8.58
CA SER A 11 -15.89 17.85 -9.95
C SER A 11 -15.37 18.93 -10.91
N GLU A 12 -14.11 19.35 -10.78
CA GLU A 12 -13.47 20.24 -11.74
C GLU A 12 -12.15 19.68 -12.25
N LYS A 13 -12.15 19.44 -13.56
CA LYS A 13 -11.03 19.30 -14.51
C LYS A 13 -9.82 18.44 -14.08
N LYS A 14 -9.62 17.37 -14.88
CA LYS A 14 -8.39 16.59 -15.02
C LYS A 14 -7.15 17.48 -15.17
N ASN A 15 -6.64 17.99 -14.07
CA ASN A 15 -5.26 18.41 -13.93
C ASN A 15 -4.64 17.41 -12.95
N ASN A 16 -3.47 16.93 -13.29
CA ASN A 16 -2.71 15.88 -12.55
C ASN A 16 -2.13 16.44 -11.23
N ASP A 17 -3.00 17.04 -10.39
CA ASP A 17 -2.61 17.73 -9.15
C ASP A 17 -2.43 16.77 -7.98
N TYR A 18 -2.85 15.52 -8.13
CA TYR A 18 -2.77 14.51 -7.07
C TYR A 18 -1.79 13.40 -7.44
N LEU A 19 -0.96 13.04 -6.46
CA LEU A 19 -0.08 11.88 -6.54
C LEU A 19 -0.87 10.57 -6.38
N LEU A 20 -1.80 10.56 -5.45
CA LEU A 20 -2.69 9.42 -5.20
C LEU A 20 -4.14 9.90 -5.11
N GLU A 21 -5.02 9.25 -5.85
CA GLU A 21 -6.47 9.45 -5.77
C GLU A 21 -7.13 8.11 -5.48
N VAL A 22 -8.01 8.09 -4.52
CA VAL A 22 -8.76 6.91 -4.07
C VAL A 22 -10.23 7.27 -4.08
N GLU A 23 -11.02 6.53 -4.86
CA GLU A 23 -12.45 6.77 -5.04
C GLU A 23 -13.23 5.52 -4.65
N HIS A 24 -14.18 5.66 -3.71
CA HIS A 24 -15.11 4.61 -3.30
C HIS A 24 -14.46 3.26 -2.94
N LEU A 25 -13.28 3.29 -2.31
CA LEU A 25 -12.51 2.09 -1.99
C LEU A 25 -13.25 1.21 -0.96
N LYS A 26 -13.40 -0.06 -1.32
CA LYS A 26 -13.98 -1.09 -0.45
C LYS A 26 -13.03 -2.28 -0.33
N GLN A 27 -12.86 -2.77 0.89
CA GLN A 27 -12.15 -4.01 1.17
C GLN A 27 -12.94 -4.87 2.12
N TYR A 28 -13.49 -5.96 1.60
CA TYR A 28 -14.29 -6.93 2.35
C TYR A 28 -13.56 -8.26 2.40
N PHE A 29 -13.59 -8.89 3.56
CA PHE A 29 -13.03 -10.22 3.76
C PHE A 29 -14.15 -11.22 4.01
N PRO A 30 -14.14 -12.38 3.34
CA PRO A 30 -15.11 -13.42 3.62
C PRO A 30 -14.85 -14.03 5.02
N VAL A 31 -15.84 -14.01 5.89
CA VAL A 31 -15.82 -14.68 7.19
C VAL A 31 -16.78 -15.85 7.15
N HIS A 32 -16.24 -17.06 7.32
CA HIS A 32 -17.01 -18.27 7.35
C HIS A 32 -17.51 -18.52 8.77
N GLN A 33 -18.84 -18.59 8.94
CA GLN A 33 -19.51 -18.97 10.19
C GLN A 33 -20.40 -20.19 9.92
N GLY A 34 -19.85 -21.37 10.19
CA GLY A 34 -20.53 -22.65 9.86
C GLY A 34 -20.76 -22.78 8.34
N PHE A 35 -22.02 -22.90 7.93
CA PHE A 35 -22.40 -23.02 6.51
C PHE A 35 -22.65 -21.68 5.80
N SER A 36 -22.56 -20.56 6.51
CA SER A 36 -22.75 -19.22 5.93
C SER A 36 -21.44 -18.47 5.78
N THR A 37 -21.34 -17.65 4.72
CA THR A 37 -20.22 -16.73 4.51
C THR A 37 -20.75 -15.31 4.57
N THR A 38 -20.26 -14.52 5.54
CA THR A 38 -20.63 -13.12 5.70
C THR A 38 -19.43 -12.24 5.41
N PRO A 39 -19.53 -11.17 4.59
CA PRO A 39 -18.42 -10.27 4.34
C PRO A 39 -18.14 -9.38 5.56
N LEU A 40 -16.92 -9.44 6.08
CA LEU A 40 -16.40 -8.43 7.02
C LEU A 40 -16.00 -7.20 6.23
N LYS A 41 -16.69 -6.11 6.42
CA LYS A 41 -16.41 -4.82 5.79
C LYS A 41 -15.30 -4.09 6.54
N ALA A 42 -14.05 -4.41 6.21
CA ALA A 42 -12.89 -3.80 6.87
C ALA A 42 -12.64 -2.37 6.39
N VAL A 43 -12.93 -2.08 5.13
CA VAL A 43 -12.97 -0.73 4.55
C VAL A 43 -14.26 -0.66 3.74
N ASP A 44 -15.10 0.35 4.03
CA ASP A 44 -16.41 0.48 3.41
C ASP A 44 -16.60 1.90 2.87
N ASP A 45 -16.39 2.06 1.58
CA ASP A 45 -16.65 3.27 0.79
C ASP A 45 -15.88 4.51 1.27
N ILE A 46 -14.55 4.48 1.16
CA ILE A 46 -13.69 5.63 1.47
C ILE A 46 -13.13 6.27 0.21
N SER A 47 -13.08 7.62 0.22
CA SER A 47 -12.49 8.41 -0.86
C SER A 47 -11.58 9.48 -0.26
N PHE A 48 -10.40 9.67 -0.84
CA PHE A 48 -9.45 10.71 -0.49
C PHE A 48 -8.41 10.90 -1.60
N ALA A 49 -7.68 12.00 -1.54
CA ALA A 49 -6.58 12.27 -2.44
C ALA A 49 -5.37 12.83 -1.69
N ILE A 50 -4.17 12.63 -2.23
CA ILE A 50 -2.90 13.11 -1.66
C ILE A 50 -2.14 13.81 -2.78
N ARG A 51 -1.68 15.04 -2.52
CA ARG A 51 -0.83 15.80 -3.43
C ARG A 51 0.64 15.40 -3.28
N PRO A 52 1.47 15.66 -4.29
CA PRO A 52 2.92 15.53 -4.14
C PRO A 52 3.44 16.34 -2.93
N GLY A 53 4.24 15.69 -2.06
CA GLY A 53 4.79 16.31 -0.85
C GLY A 53 3.81 16.46 0.32
N GLU A 54 2.55 16.04 0.17
CA GLU A 54 1.53 16.09 1.23
C GLU A 54 1.62 14.87 2.13
N THR A 55 1.30 15.05 3.42
CA THR A 55 1.13 13.97 4.39
C THR A 55 -0.32 13.87 4.81
N LEU A 56 -0.95 12.72 4.57
CA LEU A 56 -2.31 12.42 5.00
C LEU A 56 -2.30 11.52 6.24
N GLY A 57 -2.93 11.96 7.33
CA GLY A 57 -3.11 11.17 8.54
C GLY A 57 -4.42 10.37 8.53
N LEU A 58 -4.33 9.03 8.67
CA LEU A 58 -5.49 8.16 8.91
C LEU A 58 -5.66 7.95 10.42
N VAL A 59 -6.75 8.47 10.99
CA VAL A 59 -7.05 8.41 12.42
C VAL A 59 -8.27 7.52 12.66
N GLY A 60 -8.28 6.82 13.78
CA GLY A 60 -9.38 5.94 14.20
C GLY A 60 -8.94 4.94 15.26
N GLU A 61 -9.90 4.25 15.87
CA GLU A 61 -9.66 3.24 16.89
C GLU A 61 -8.84 2.06 16.39
N SER A 62 -8.28 1.26 17.32
CA SER A 62 -7.59 0.03 16.97
C SER A 62 -8.57 -0.94 16.28
N GLY A 63 -8.13 -1.56 15.17
CA GLY A 63 -8.97 -2.48 14.40
C GLY A 63 -9.97 -1.85 13.42
N CYS A 64 -10.05 -0.50 13.32
CA CYS A 64 -11.00 0.17 12.42
C CYS A 64 -10.63 0.11 10.93
N GLY A 65 -9.58 -0.59 10.53
CA GLY A 65 -9.24 -0.79 9.11
C GLY A 65 -8.09 0.08 8.57
N LYS A 66 -7.42 0.94 9.36
CA LYS A 66 -6.31 1.80 8.90
C LYS A 66 -5.20 1.02 8.16
N THR A 67 -4.71 -0.04 8.78
CA THR A 67 -3.69 -0.92 8.19
C THR A 67 -4.21 -1.61 6.93
N THR A 68 -5.51 -1.96 6.93
CA THR A 68 -6.16 -2.56 5.75
C THR A 68 -6.17 -1.59 4.58
N VAL A 69 -6.48 -0.30 4.81
CA VAL A 69 -6.41 0.74 3.77
C VAL A 69 -5.02 0.75 3.13
N GLY A 70 -3.95 0.91 3.92
CA GLY A 70 -2.58 0.95 3.40
C GLY A 70 -2.20 -0.32 2.61
N ARG A 71 -2.52 -1.50 3.13
CA ARG A 71 -2.27 -2.78 2.42
C ARG A 71 -3.07 -2.91 1.14
N THR A 72 -4.30 -2.39 1.11
CA THR A 72 -5.16 -2.42 -0.08
C THR A 72 -4.64 -1.45 -1.15
N LEU A 73 -4.16 -0.26 -0.78
CA LEU A 73 -3.55 0.70 -1.70
C LEU A 73 -2.31 0.11 -2.39
N LEU A 74 -1.47 -0.58 -1.63
CA LEU A 74 -0.30 -1.28 -2.16
C LEU A 74 -0.65 -2.60 -2.87
N ARG A 75 -1.93 -2.95 -2.99
CA ARG A 75 -2.38 -4.20 -3.61
C ARG A 75 -1.75 -5.45 -2.98
N LEU A 76 -1.49 -5.40 -1.65
CA LEU A 76 -1.21 -6.59 -0.84
C LEU A 76 -2.51 -7.34 -0.54
N TYR A 77 -3.63 -6.63 -0.52
CA TYR A 77 -4.98 -7.17 -0.61
C TYR A 77 -5.62 -6.72 -1.91
N GLN A 78 -6.32 -7.63 -2.57
CA GLN A 78 -7.10 -7.30 -3.77
C GLN A 78 -8.32 -6.47 -3.36
N PRO A 79 -8.47 -5.21 -3.83
CA PRO A 79 -9.64 -4.41 -3.49
C PRO A 79 -10.93 -5.10 -3.93
N THR A 80 -11.98 -5.01 -3.10
CA THR A 80 -13.30 -5.53 -3.44
C THR A 80 -13.98 -4.63 -4.47
N ALA A 81 -13.88 -3.31 -4.29
CA ALA A 81 -14.44 -2.33 -5.22
C ALA A 81 -13.73 -0.97 -5.06
N GLY A 82 -14.07 -0.02 -5.94
CA GLY A 82 -13.54 1.33 -5.98
C GLY A 82 -12.50 1.52 -7.07
N LYS A 83 -11.78 2.66 -6.99
CA LYS A 83 -10.76 3.03 -7.96
C LYS A 83 -9.54 3.61 -7.24
N ILE A 84 -8.35 3.26 -7.73
CA ILE A 84 -7.07 3.75 -7.24
C ILE A 84 -6.29 4.29 -8.44
N THR A 85 -5.93 5.57 -8.39
CA THR A 85 -5.10 6.25 -9.39
C THR A 85 -3.81 6.72 -8.70
N PHE A 86 -2.65 6.42 -9.30
CA PHE A 86 -1.35 6.85 -8.82
C PHE A 86 -0.59 7.55 -9.95
N ASP A 87 -0.10 8.75 -9.70
CA ASP A 87 0.58 9.60 -10.68
C ASP A 87 -0.17 9.64 -12.04
N GLY A 88 -1.48 9.91 -11.98
CA GLY A 88 -2.37 9.96 -13.15
C GLY A 88 -2.66 8.62 -13.84
N LYS A 89 -2.12 7.50 -13.35
CA LYS A 89 -2.35 6.16 -13.91
C LYS A 89 -3.31 5.37 -13.04
N VAL A 90 -4.37 4.85 -13.63
CA VAL A 90 -5.32 3.97 -12.93
C VAL A 90 -4.67 2.63 -12.67
N LEU A 91 -4.44 2.30 -11.39
CA LEU A 91 -3.87 1.03 -10.94
C LEU A 91 -4.94 -0.04 -10.75
N PHE A 92 -6.11 0.38 -10.29
CA PHE A 92 -7.27 -0.48 -10.09
C PHE A 92 -8.55 0.30 -10.34
N ASP A 93 -9.51 -0.35 -10.98
CA ASP A 93 -10.88 0.13 -11.13
C ASP A 93 -11.81 -1.08 -11.16
N SER A 94 -12.74 -1.15 -10.22
CA SER A 94 -13.75 -2.20 -10.18
C SER A 94 -14.77 -2.07 -11.32
N GLY A 95 -14.83 -0.91 -11.96
CA GLY A 95 -15.81 -0.57 -13.00
C GLY A 95 -17.16 -0.11 -12.45
N GLU A 96 -17.35 -0.03 -11.13
CA GLU A 96 -18.56 0.56 -10.55
C GLU A 96 -18.68 2.02 -10.96
N GLN A 97 -19.87 2.45 -11.42
CA GLN A 97 -20.13 3.82 -11.82
C GLN A 97 -20.87 4.59 -10.73
N TYR A 98 -20.46 5.84 -10.53
CA TYR A 98 -21.04 6.74 -9.54
C TYR A 98 -21.53 8.02 -10.22
N GLY A 99 -22.69 8.52 -9.80
CA GLY A 99 -23.22 9.79 -10.27
C GLY A 99 -22.56 11.00 -9.61
N GLU A 100 -22.86 12.20 -10.07
CA GLU A 100 -22.32 13.46 -9.50
C GLU A 100 -22.65 13.64 -8.01
N ASN A 101 -23.71 13.00 -7.54
CA ASN A 101 -24.11 12.99 -6.12
C ASN A 101 -23.34 11.98 -5.26
N GLY A 102 -22.31 11.32 -5.82
CA GLY A 102 -21.51 10.27 -5.16
C GLY A 102 -22.26 8.95 -4.91
N LYS A 103 -23.47 8.78 -5.44
CA LYS A 103 -24.23 7.54 -5.31
C LYS A 103 -23.93 6.61 -6.48
N MET A 104 -23.82 5.32 -6.16
CA MET A 104 -23.65 4.27 -7.17
C MET A 104 -24.82 4.29 -8.14
N ILE A 105 -24.51 4.23 -9.43
CA ILE A 105 -25.53 4.11 -10.49
C ILE A 105 -25.96 2.65 -10.56
N VAL A 106 -27.27 2.43 -10.45
CA VAL A 106 -27.85 1.10 -10.55
C VAL A 106 -28.81 1.02 -11.74
N ASP A 107 -28.92 -0.17 -12.33
CA ASP A 107 -29.88 -0.45 -13.38
C ASP A 107 -31.33 -0.59 -12.84
N ALA A 108 -32.29 -0.85 -13.73
CA ALA A 108 -33.69 -1.02 -13.38
C ALA A 108 -33.96 -2.21 -12.38
N ASN A 109 -33.02 -3.13 -12.24
CA ASN A 109 -33.07 -4.27 -11.33
C ASN A 109 -32.30 -4.02 -10.02
N GLY A 110 -31.78 -2.80 -9.79
CA GLY A 110 -31.02 -2.42 -8.62
C GLY A 110 -29.57 -2.95 -8.61
N LYS A 111 -29.06 -3.44 -9.76
CA LYS A 111 -27.66 -3.88 -9.88
C LYS A 111 -26.75 -2.73 -10.28
N PRO A 112 -25.50 -2.69 -9.77
CA PRO A 112 -24.52 -1.69 -10.16
C PRO A 112 -24.31 -1.66 -11.67
N VAL A 113 -24.32 -0.46 -12.25
CA VAL A 113 -23.89 -0.28 -13.64
C VAL A 113 -22.38 -0.36 -13.68
N MET A 114 -21.87 -1.25 -14.52
CA MET A 114 -20.44 -1.55 -14.59
C MET A 114 -19.84 -0.96 -15.88
N GLY A 115 -18.72 -0.26 -15.70
CA GLY A 115 -17.86 0.21 -16.78
C GLY A 115 -16.66 -0.73 -17.00
N LYS A 116 -15.61 -0.17 -17.58
CA LYS A 116 -14.37 -0.91 -17.86
C LYS A 116 -13.60 -1.16 -16.54
N LYS A 117 -13.28 -2.43 -16.28
CA LYS A 117 -12.40 -2.81 -15.16
C LYS A 117 -10.93 -2.60 -15.53
N VAL A 118 -10.14 -2.17 -14.55
CA VAL A 118 -8.69 -2.05 -14.66
C VAL A 118 -8.05 -2.78 -13.49
N ASP A 119 -7.05 -3.58 -13.77
CA ASP A 119 -6.25 -4.29 -12.78
C ASP A 119 -4.84 -4.46 -13.34
N VAL A 120 -3.90 -3.62 -12.89
CA VAL A 120 -2.55 -3.58 -13.42
C VAL A 120 -1.59 -4.47 -12.63
N ASN A 121 -0.52 -4.91 -13.28
CA ASN A 121 0.61 -5.51 -12.58
C ASN A 121 1.31 -4.46 -11.71
N MET A 122 1.40 -4.71 -10.40
CA MET A 122 2.00 -3.78 -9.44
C MET A 122 3.53 -3.77 -9.41
N MET A 123 4.20 -4.71 -10.09
CA MET A 123 5.66 -4.83 -10.04
C MET A 123 6.42 -3.55 -10.40
N PRO A 124 6.05 -2.78 -11.45
CA PRO A 124 6.69 -1.50 -11.76
C PRO A 124 6.53 -0.45 -10.65
N TYR A 125 5.39 -0.46 -9.94
CA TYR A 125 5.04 0.54 -8.92
C TYR A 125 5.61 0.22 -7.54
N ARG A 126 6.11 -1.00 -7.29
CA ARG A 126 6.72 -1.41 -6.02
C ARG A 126 7.95 -0.59 -5.62
N LYS A 127 8.61 0.06 -6.57
CA LYS A 127 9.73 0.96 -6.32
C LYS A 127 9.29 2.34 -5.80
N GLU A 128 8.10 2.76 -6.17
CA GLU A 128 7.57 4.11 -5.90
C GLU A 128 6.58 4.12 -4.74
N MET A 129 5.92 2.96 -4.49
CA MET A 129 4.93 2.78 -3.44
C MET A 129 5.42 1.73 -2.44
N GLN A 130 5.81 2.15 -1.26
CA GLN A 130 6.36 1.28 -0.22
C GLN A 130 5.61 1.44 1.10
N MET A 131 5.75 0.47 1.99
CA MET A 131 5.17 0.48 3.33
C MET A 131 6.22 0.20 4.39
N VAL A 132 6.27 1.07 5.38
CA VAL A 132 7.02 0.81 6.61
C VAL A 132 6.07 0.17 7.62
N PHE A 133 6.40 -1.04 8.07
CA PHE A 133 5.58 -1.77 9.04
C PHE A 133 5.82 -1.27 10.46
N GLN A 134 4.75 -1.23 11.25
CA GLN A 134 4.80 -0.81 12.65
C GLN A 134 5.60 -1.79 13.53
N ASP A 135 5.54 -3.09 13.23
CA ASP A 135 6.25 -4.13 13.96
C ASP A 135 7.44 -4.64 13.14
N PRO A 136 8.67 -4.23 13.50
CA PRO A 136 9.87 -4.69 12.83
C PRO A 136 10.22 -6.16 13.13
N TYR A 137 9.64 -6.76 14.20
CA TYR A 137 9.90 -8.16 14.55
C TYR A 137 9.23 -9.13 13.60
N SER A 138 7.99 -8.79 13.16
CA SER A 138 7.22 -9.63 12.23
C SER A 138 7.52 -9.33 10.77
N SER A 139 8.19 -8.20 10.46
CA SER A 139 8.46 -7.77 9.09
C SER A 139 9.76 -8.32 8.49
N LEU A 140 10.75 -8.67 9.32
CA LEU A 140 12.06 -9.17 8.89
C LEU A 140 12.16 -10.68 9.08
N ASN A 141 12.69 -11.39 8.08
CA ASN A 141 12.99 -12.81 8.21
C ASN A 141 14.20 -12.99 9.16
N PRO A 142 14.03 -13.64 10.34
CA PRO A 142 15.09 -13.75 11.33
C PRO A 142 16.28 -14.62 10.89
N ARG A 143 16.12 -15.38 9.80
CA ARG A 143 17.16 -16.27 9.25
C ARG A 143 17.98 -15.62 8.14
N MET A 144 17.63 -14.40 7.74
CA MET A 144 18.39 -13.64 6.75
C MET A 144 19.39 -12.71 7.44
N THR A 145 20.52 -12.48 6.78
CA THR A 145 21.49 -11.45 7.19
C THR A 145 20.96 -10.06 6.81
N VAL A 146 21.53 -9.02 7.42
CA VAL A 146 21.18 -7.63 7.05
C VAL A 146 21.48 -7.37 5.58
N GLU A 147 22.61 -7.88 5.07
CA GLU A 147 22.98 -7.77 3.65
C GLU A 147 21.96 -8.44 2.72
N ASP A 148 21.42 -9.60 3.14
CA ASP A 148 20.39 -10.29 2.35
C ASP A 148 19.06 -9.52 2.33
N ILE A 149 18.63 -9.00 3.50
CA ILE A 149 17.37 -8.26 3.63
C ILE A 149 17.41 -6.98 2.80
N ILE A 150 18.45 -6.16 2.95
CA ILE A 150 18.60 -4.90 2.21
C ILE A 150 18.87 -5.16 0.72
N GLY A 151 19.56 -6.26 0.42
CA GLY A 151 19.88 -6.65 -0.94
C GLY A 151 18.71 -7.23 -1.73
N GLU A 152 17.71 -7.82 -1.08
CA GLU A 152 16.59 -8.48 -1.76
C GLU A 152 15.82 -7.55 -2.73
N PRO A 153 15.44 -6.32 -2.36
CA PRO A 153 14.83 -5.38 -3.31
C PRO A 153 15.75 -5.02 -4.48
N LEU A 154 17.05 -4.87 -4.23
CA LEU A 154 18.02 -4.60 -5.28
C LEU A 154 18.10 -5.75 -6.28
N ASP A 155 18.04 -6.99 -5.80
CA ASP A 155 18.06 -8.20 -6.61
C ASP A 155 16.77 -8.36 -7.44
N VAL A 156 15.61 -8.20 -6.80
CA VAL A 156 14.30 -8.32 -7.45
C VAL A 156 14.13 -7.28 -8.56
N HIS A 157 14.55 -6.07 -8.31
CA HIS A 157 14.42 -4.95 -9.25
C HIS A 157 15.63 -4.73 -10.15
N LYS A 158 16.68 -5.58 -10.03
CA LYS A 158 17.93 -5.51 -10.83
C LYS A 158 18.56 -4.11 -10.80
N LEU A 159 18.71 -3.54 -9.59
CA LEU A 159 19.18 -2.17 -9.40
C LEU A 159 20.71 -2.02 -9.34
N TYR A 160 21.46 -3.02 -9.76
CA TYR A 160 22.91 -3.01 -9.81
C TYR A 160 23.43 -3.73 -11.06
N ARG A 161 24.66 -3.46 -11.47
CA ARG A 161 25.31 -4.05 -12.66
C ARG A 161 26.17 -5.29 -12.33
N ASN A 162 26.74 -5.31 -11.13
CA ASN A 162 27.63 -6.38 -10.68
C ASN A 162 27.60 -6.49 -9.13
N LYS A 163 28.19 -7.60 -8.60
CA LYS A 163 28.21 -7.88 -7.17
C LYS A 163 28.90 -6.80 -6.33
N LYS A 164 29.90 -6.12 -6.88
CA LYS A 164 30.60 -5.04 -6.17
C LYS A 164 29.67 -3.85 -5.96
N GLU A 165 29.00 -3.39 -7.02
CA GLU A 165 28.03 -2.29 -6.93
C GLU A 165 26.85 -2.65 -6.03
N ARG A 166 26.36 -3.90 -6.05
CA ARG A 166 25.33 -4.37 -5.11
C ARG A 166 25.75 -4.15 -3.67
N ARG A 167 26.97 -4.61 -3.31
CA ARG A 167 27.49 -4.49 -1.96
C ARG A 167 27.71 -3.03 -1.56
N GLU A 168 28.25 -2.19 -2.43
CA GLU A 168 28.44 -0.77 -2.20
C GLU A 168 27.08 -0.11 -1.87
N LYS A 169 26.05 -0.33 -2.69
CA LYS A 169 24.69 0.21 -2.43
C LYS A 169 24.11 -0.25 -1.09
N ILE A 170 24.31 -1.51 -0.71
CA ILE A 170 23.84 -2.01 0.58
C ILE A 170 24.55 -1.28 1.74
N LEU A 171 25.87 -1.10 1.64
CA LEU A 171 26.63 -0.41 2.68
C LEU A 171 26.24 1.08 2.76
N ASP A 172 26.02 1.73 1.64
CA ASP A 172 25.52 3.12 1.58
C ASP A 172 24.14 3.25 2.26
N LEU A 173 23.22 2.32 1.99
CA LEU A 173 21.90 2.28 2.63
C LEU A 173 22.01 2.02 4.14
N MET A 174 22.90 1.13 4.56
CA MET A 174 23.17 0.88 5.98
C MET A 174 23.70 2.14 6.69
N GLU A 175 24.63 2.86 6.07
CA GLU A 175 25.18 4.10 6.60
C GLU A 175 24.09 5.17 6.70
N LEU A 176 23.24 5.30 5.68
CA LEU A 176 22.15 6.27 5.64
C LEU A 176 21.17 6.11 6.82
N VAL A 177 20.95 4.87 7.27
CA VAL A 177 20.08 4.58 8.43
C VAL A 177 20.85 4.45 9.74
N GLY A 178 22.16 4.77 9.75
CA GLY A 178 23.02 4.74 10.94
C GLY A 178 23.32 3.33 11.45
N LEU A 179 23.49 2.37 10.55
CA LEU A 179 23.98 1.02 10.83
C LEU A 179 25.45 0.91 10.43
N ASN A 180 26.23 0.17 11.24
CA ASN A 180 27.63 -0.09 10.93
C ASN A 180 27.78 -1.15 9.83
N ALA A 181 28.68 -0.94 8.89
CA ALA A 181 29.00 -1.88 7.79
C ALA A 181 29.41 -3.28 8.31
N GLU A 182 30.05 -3.37 9.47
CA GLU A 182 30.41 -4.64 10.11
C GLU A 182 29.19 -5.51 10.47
N HIS A 183 28.03 -4.90 10.56
CA HIS A 183 26.77 -5.59 10.85
C HIS A 183 26.13 -6.25 9.63
N ALA A 184 26.67 -6.07 8.42
CA ALA A 184 26.07 -6.58 7.18
C ALA A 184 25.83 -8.10 7.20
N MET A 185 26.77 -8.86 7.78
CA MET A 185 26.72 -10.32 7.84
C MET A 185 26.00 -10.86 9.08
N ARG A 186 25.51 -10.01 9.97
CA ARG A 186 24.77 -10.44 11.16
C ARG A 186 23.30 -10.72 10.80
N TYR A 187 22.70 -11.62 11.55
CA TYR A 187 21.30 -11.99 11.39
C TYR A 187 20.36 -10.95 12.01
N ALA A 188 19.18 -10.77 11.41
CA ALA A 188 18.20 -9.79 11.89
C ALA A 188 17.81 -9.98 13.37
N HIS A 189 17.78 -11.22 13.86
CA HIS A 189 17.42 -11.52 15.25
C HIS A 189 18.44 -11.05 16.29
N GLU A 190 19.68 -10.73 15.89
CA GLU A 190 20.74 -10.24 16.79
C GLU A 190 20.63 -8.74 17.09
N PHE A 191 19.67 -8.05 16.48
CA PHE A 191 19.49 -6.61 16.61
C PHE A 191 18.35 -6.23 17.54
N SER A 192 18.45 -5.05 18.16
CA SER A 192 17.35 -4.46 18.94
C SER A 192 16.17 -4.07 18.03
N GLY A 193 14.98 -3.86 18.63
CA GLY A 193 13.79 -3.45 17.87
C GLY A 193 14.01 -2.20 17.03
N GLY A 194 14.66 -1.16 17.58
CA GLY A 194 14.96 0.07 16.85
C GLY A 194 15.95 -0.13 15.71
N GLN A 195 16.94 -1.02 15.88
CA GLN A 195 17.87 -1.37 14.80
C GLN A 195 17.17 -2.17 13.69
N ARG A 196 16.30 -3.12 14.05
CA ARG A 196 15.49 -3.86 13.07
C ARG A 196 14.58 -2.94 12.27
N GLN A 197 14.00 -1.92 12.90
CA GLN A 197 13.21 -0.92 12.19
C GLN A 197 14.06 -0.16 11.17
N ARG A 198 15.30 0.21 11.51
CA ARG A 198 16.24 0.84 10.56
C ARG A 198 16.61 -0.10 9.42
N ILE A 199 16.82 -1.40 9.68
CA ILE A 199 17.04 -2.40 8.63
C ILE A 199 15.83 -2.46 7.68
N GLY A 200 14.60 -2.39 8.21
CA GLY A 200 13.39 -2.41 7.39
C GLY A 200 13.11 -1.11 6.62
N ILE A 201 13.80 -0.01 6.96
CA ILE A 201 13.71 1.28 6.25
C ILE A 201 14.79 1.37 5.16
N ALA A 202 15.96 0.76 5.38
CA ALA A 202 17.06 0.73 4.42
C ALA A 202 16.71 -0.06 3.16
#